data_68fc6928395c852dd73d68f93a196551
#
_entry.id   68fc6928395c852dd73d68f93a196551
#
_cell.length_a   1.000
_cell.length_b   1.000
_cell.length_c   1.000
_cell.angle_alpha   90.00
_cell.angle_beta   90.00
_cell.angle_gamma   90.00
#
_symmetry.space_group_name_H-M   'P 1'
#
loop_
_entity.id
_entity.type
_entity.pdbx_description
1 polymer ?
#
loop_
_entity_poly.entity_id
_entity_poly.type
_entity_poly.pdbx_seq_one_letter_code
_entity_poly.pdbx_strand_id
1 'polypeptide(L)'
;LLYGLLSPHERSKDPLLSFCEEFALQRSRSLAHAMELCDWTDQLFENDGPDETPEERRLRHAACLLSDVGWRVHPGYRGEQSLDKIAHAGMSGITHPGRIFLGLTVYFRHAGAQTGDTDGLPQQMLARIDRRALKRARIIGGALRAAHMISIGMPGIIDETQLAYSG
;
A
#
# COMPACT_ATOMS: atom_id res chain seq x y z
N LEU A 1 18.15 20.50 10.70
CA LEU A 1 19.60 20.66 10.48
C LEU A 1 20.16 19.68 9.44
N LEU A 2 19.73 18.39 9.43
CA LEU A 2 20.19 17.39 8.47
C LEU A 2 19.66 17.61 7.04
N TYR A 3 18.45 18.16 6.87
CA TYR A 3 17.83 18.42 5.56
C TYR A 3 18.69 19.35 4.69
N GLY A 4 19.43 20.28 5.30
CA GLY A 4 20.34 21.20 4.58
C GLY A 4 21.57 20.52 3.98
N LEU A 5 21.90 19.30 4.41
CA LEU A 5 23.06 18.54 3.92
C LEU A 5 22.71 17.63 2.72
N LEU A 6 21.42 17.46 2.41
CA LEU A 6 20.98 16.66 1.26
C LEU A 6 21.27 17.39 -0.06
N SER A 7 21.60 16.64 -1.08
CA SER A 7 21.74 17.17 -2.44
C SER A 7 20.39 17.71 -2.96
N PRO A 8 20.36 18.64 -3.94
CA PRO A 8 19.12 19.13 -4.54
C PRO A 8 18.21 18.00 -5.06
N HIS A 9 18.80 16.94 -5.60
CA HIS A 9 18.09 15.76 -6.09
C HIS A 9 17.44 14.97 -4.95
N GLU A 10 18.09 14.80 -3.82
CA GLU A 10 17.54 14.13 -2.65
C GLU A 10 16.44 14.95 -1.97
N ARG A 11 16.53 16.29 -2.02
CA ARG A 11 15.49 17.19 -1.53
C ARG A 11 14.22 17.18 -2.36
N SER A 12 14.32 16.84 -3.65
CA SER A 12 13.16 16.76 -4.57
C SER A 12 12.38 15.47 -4.45
N LYS A 13 12.94 14.42 -3.80
CA LYS A 13 12.24 13.15 -3.61
C LYS A 13 11.15 13.26 -2.56
N ASP A 14 10.03 12.61 -2.83
CA ASP A 14 8.95 12.47 -1.86
C ASP A 14 9.45 11.67 -0.63
N PRO A 15 9.43 12.23 0.57
CA PRO A 15 9.99 11.57 1.75
C PRO A 15 9.24 10.30 2.15
N LEU A 16 7.93 10.21 1.89
CA LEU A 16 7.15 9.01 2.16
C LEU A 16 7.53 7.90 1.18
N LEU A 17 7.52 8.18 -0.12
CA LEU A 17 7.82 7.18 -1.14
C LEU A 17 9.27 6.69 -1.02
N SER A 18 10.22 7.60 -0.78
CA SER A 18 11.62 7.23 -0.54
C SER A 18 11.78 6.30 0.66
N PHE A 19 11.08 6.57 1.76
CA PHE A 19 11.06 5.67 2.93
C PHE A 19 10.47 4.31 2.56
N CYS A 20 9.33 4.29 1.85
CA CYS A 20 8.65 3.05 1.47
C CYS A 20 9.50 2.19 0.51
N GLU A 21 10.22 2.81 -0.42
CA GLU A 21 11.17 2.13 -1.32
C GLU A 21 12.30 1.46 -0.52
N GLU A 22 12.94 2.21 0.37
CA GLU A 22 14.01 1.68 1.23
C GLU A 22 13.50 0.56 2.15
N PHE A 23 12.32 0.75 2.73
CA PHE A 23 11.70 -0.24 3.59
C PHE A 23 11.33 -1.51 2.82
N ALA A 24 10.83 -1.38 1.58
CA ALA A 24 10.55 -2.49 0.68
C ALA A 24 11.82 -3.23 0.28
N LEU A 25 12.89 -2.50 -0.06
CA LEU A 25 14.18 -3.10 -0.42
C LEU A 25 14.72 -4.02 0.67
N GLN A 26 14.53 -3.66 1.93
CA GLN A 26 15.03 -4.42 3.07
C GLN A 26 14.09 -5.56 3.50
N ARG A 27 12.79 -5.45 3.26
CA ARG A 27 11.76 -6.27 3.91
C ARG A 27 10.80 -7.00 2.99
N SER A 28 10.73 -6.65 1.70
CA SER A 28 9.91 -7.35 0.70
C SER A 28 10.73 -8.41 -0.04
N ARG A 29 10.05 -9.30 -0.77
CA ARG A 29 10.70 -10.28 -1.65
C ARG A 29 11.37 -9.63 -2.85
N SER A 30 10.72 -8.61 -3.43
CA SER A 30 11.18 -7.92 -4.63
C SER A 30 10.70 -6.47 -4.63
N LEU A 31 11.64 -5.53 -4.64
CA LEU A 31 11.34 -4.11 -4.86
C LEU A 31 10.83 -3.88 -6.28
N ALA A 32 11.40 -4.57 -7.28
CA ALA A 32 10.97 -4.45 -8.68
C ALA A 32 9.48 -4.80 -8.82
N HIS A 33 9.02 -5.91 -8.23
CA HIS A 33 7.60 -6.27 -8.22
C HIS A 33 6.75 -5.22 -7.49
N ALA A 34 7.22 -4.66 -6.38
CA ALA A 34 6.48 -3.62 -5.66
C ALA A 34 6.32 -2.34 -6.49
N MET A 35 7.31 -2.00 -7.33
CA MET A 35 7.22 -0.88 -8.27
C MET A 35 6.26 -1.16 -9.43
N GLU A 36 6.29 -2.37 -10.01
CA GLU A 36 5.31 -2.81 -11.02
C GLU A 36 3.87 -2.71 -10.50
N LEU A 37 3.63 -3.00 -9.22
CA LEU A 37 2.32 -2.83 -8.60
C LEU A 37 1.83 -1.38 -8.61
N CYS A 38 2.71 -0.40 -8.54
CA CYS A 38 2.34 1.01 -8.65
C CYS A 38 1.71 1.29 -10.02
N ASP A 39 2.41 0.91 -11.09
CA ASP A 39 1.97 1.12 -12.47
C ASP A 39 0.73 0.26 -12.79
N TRP A 40 0.72 -0.98 -12.34
CA TRP A 40 -0.41 -1.88 -12.55
C TRP A 40 -1.70 -1.40 -11.86
N THR A 41 -1.60 -0.87 -10.65
CA THR A 41 -2.76 -0.33 -9.94
C THR A 41 -3.22 1.03 -10.48
N ASP A 42 -2.39 1.78 -11.23
CA ASP A 42 -2.80 3.00 -11.92
C ASP A 42 -4.00 2.74 -12.84
N GLN A 43 -4.06 1.55 -13.47
CA GLN A 43 -5.15 1.13 -14.36
C GLN A 43 -6.54 1.15 -13.69
N LEU A 44 -6.62 0.99 -12.34
CA LEU A 44 -7.90 1.08 -11.61
C LEU A 44 -8.55 2.47 -11.65
N PHE A 45 -7.75 3.51 -11.86
CA PHE A 45 -8.15 4.91 -11.72
C PHE A 45 -8.08 5.64 -13.07
N GLU A 46 -7.73 4.91 -14.14
CA GLU A 46 -7.78 5.41 -15.51
C GLU A 46 -9.20 5.25 -16.11
N ASN A 47 -9.48 6.03 -17.14
CA ASN A 47 -10.73 6.00 -17.89
C ASN A 47 -11.99 6.15 -17.01
N ASP A 48 -12.78 5.07 -16.89
CA ASP A 48 -14.04 5.02 -16.12
C ASP A 48 -13.86 4.62 -14.65
N GLY A 49 -12.64 4.63 -14.17
CA GLY A 49 -12.32 4.33 -12.77
C GLY A 49 -12.76 5.42 -11.79
N PRO A 50 -12.73 5.15 -10.48
CA PRO A 50 -13.07 6.14 -9.47
C PRO A 50 -12.06 7.29 -9.46
N ASP A 51 -12.55 8.52 -9.20
CA ASP A 51 -11.68 9.69 -9.05
C ASP A 51 -10.57 9.46 -8.01
N GLU A 52 -9.38 9.90 -8.36
CA GLU A 52 -8.21 9.82 -7.49
C GLU A 52 -7.48 11.18 -7.43
N THR A 53 -7.29 11.70 -6.23
CA THR A 53 -6.46 12.90 -6.01
C THR A 53 -4.98 12.56 -6.06
N PRO A 54 -4.08 13.55 -6.30
CA PRO A 54 -2.63 13.32 -6.25
C PRO A 54 -2.15 12.72 -4.91
N GLU A 55 -2.73 13.13 -3.78
CA GLU A 55 -2.39 12.57 -2.48
C GLU A 55 -2.90 11.12 -2.32
N GLU A 56 -4.09 10.82 -2.82
CA GLU A 56 -4.62 9.46 -2.81
C GLU A 56 -3.77 8.51 -3.67
N ARG A 57 -3.29 8.98 -4.85
CA ARG A 57 -2.35 8.23 -5.69
C ARG A 57 -1.02 7.98 -4.98
N ARG A 58 -0.48 9.01 -4.34
CA ARG A 58 0.74 8.94 -3.56
C ARG A 58 0.64 7.90 -2.43
N LEU A 59 -0.47 7.90 -1.68
CA LEU A 59 -0.73 6.90 -0.64
C LEU A 59 -0.92 5.48 -1.22
N ARG A 60 -1.55 5.36 -2.40
CA ARG A 60 -1.69 4.06 -3.08
C ARG A 60 -0.33 3.51 -3.48
N HIS A 61 0.54 4.30 -4.08
CA HIS A 61 1.90 3.89 -4.44
C HIS A 61 2.70 3.48 -3.18
N ALA A 62 2.60 4.23 -2.09
CA ALA A 62 3.19 3.82 -0.81
C ALA A 62 2.66 2.46 -0.31
N ALA A 63 1.35 2.20 -0.47
CA ALA A 63 0.76 0.92 -0.11
C ALA A 63 1.26 -0.23 -1.00
N CYS A 64 1.46 0.01 -2.30
CA CYS A 64 2.06 -0.96 -3.22
C CYS A 64 3.47 -1.35 -2.77
N LEU A 65 4.31 -0.37 -2.47
CA LEU A 65 5.68 -0.59 -1.97
C LEU A 65 5.70 -1.39 -0.67
N LEU A 66 4.75 -1.14 0.23
CA LEU A 66 4.67 -1.82 1.53
C LEU A 66 3.90 -3.15 1.48
N SER A 67 3.32 -3.54 0.36
CA SER A 67 2.36 -4.65 0.26
C SER A 67 2.91 -6.02 0.64
N ASP A 68 4.23 -6.22 0.56
CA ASP A 68 4.87 -7.51 0.82
C ASP A 68 5.81 -7.53 2.06
N VAL A 69 5.81 -6.47 2.87
CA VAL A 69 6.71 -6.34 4.04
C VAL A 69 6.45 -7.39 5.14
N GLY A 70 5.32 -8.05 5.12
CA GLY A 70 4.93 -9.13 6.04
C GLY A 70 5.17 -10.55 5.51
N TRP A 71 5.79 -10.74 4.36
CA TRP A 71 5.85 -12.05 3.68
C TRP A 71 6.50 -13.18 4.49
N ARG A 72 7.45 -12.85 5.37
CA ARG A 72 8.14 -13.82 6.24
C ARG A 72 7.32 -14.28 7.44
N VAL A 73 6.23 -13.58 7.73
CA VAL A 73 5.33 -13.92 8.84
C VAL A 73 4.43 -15.10 8.43
N HIS A 74 4.04 -15.92 9.40
CA HIS A 74 3.07 -16.99 9.16
C HIS A 74 1.79 -16.43 8.52
N PRO A 75 1.23 -17.07 7.47
CA PRO A 75 0.09 -16.54 6.71
C PRO A 75 -1.09 -16.06 7.57
N GLY A 76 -1.44 -16.78 8.64
CA GLY A 76 -2.55 -16.43 9.54
C GLY A 76 -2.38 -15.13 10.32
N TYR A 77 -1.16 -14.59 10.40
CA TYR A 77 -0.87 -13.35 11.17
C TYR A 77 -0.31 -12.22 10.32
N ARG A 78 -0.16 -12.44 9.01
CA ARG A 78 0.47 -11.45 8.11
C ARG A 78 -0.24 -10.11 8.09
N GLY A 79 -1.58 -10.11 8.10
CA GLY A 79 -2.37 -8.89 8.07
C GLY A 79 -2.10 -8.03 9.30
N GLU A 80 -2.28 -8.59 10.48
CA GLU A 80 -2.10 -7.89 11.76
C GLU A 80 -0.65 -7.42 11.95
N GLN A 81 0.32 -8.29 11.66
CA GLN A 81 1.74 -7.97 11.79
C GLN A 81 2.20 -6.89 10.79
N SER A 82 1.64 -6.87 9.58
CA SER A 82 1.94 -5.82 8.61
C SER A 82 1.32 -4.50 9.03
N LEU A 83 0.08 -4.52 9.53
CA LEU A 83 -0.58 -3.35 10.10
C LEU A 83 0.25 -2.75 11.24
N ASP A 84 0.69 -3.57 12.19
CA ASP A 84 1.52 -3.14 13.32
C ASP A 84 2.86 -2.53 12.87
N LYS A 85 3.56 -3.19 11.96
CA LYS A 85 4.82 -2.66 11.39
C LYS A 85 4.65 -1.31 10.73
N ILE A 86 3.56 -1.10 9.96
CA ILE A 86 3.27 0.17 9.28
C ILE A 86 2.85 1.23 10.28
N ALA A 87 2.05 0.88 11.28
CA ALA A 87 1.61 1.81 12.32
C ALA A 87 2.80 2.40 13.10
N HIS A 88 3.82 1.61 13.38
CA HIS A 88 5.00 1.99 14.18
C HIS A 88 6.22 2.39 13.33
N ALA A 89 6.16 2.34 12.01
CA ALA A 89 7.27 2.73 11.14
C ALA A 89 7.57 4.24 11.24
N GLY A 90 8.84 4.61 11.18
CA GLY A 90 9.34 5.98 11.26
C GLY A 90 9.10 6.82 9.99
N MET A 91 7.95 6.65 9.32
CA MET A 91 7.60 7.39 8.10
C MET A 91 7.42 8.88 8.36
N SER A 92 7.99 9.72 7.50
CA SER A 92 7.79 11.16 7.46
C SER A 92 6.93 11.56 6.25
N GLY A 93 6.41 12.79 6.26
CA GLY A 93 5.60 13.30 5.15
C GLY A 93 4.23 12.64 5.00
N ILE A 94 3.69 12.07 6.06
CA ILE A 94 2.39 11.39 6.06
C ILE A 94 1.54 11.84 7.25
N THR A 95 0.25 12.01 7.03
CA THR A 95 -0.72 12.30 8.08
C THR A 95 -1.10 11.03 8.86
N HIS A 96 -1.69 11.19 10.05
CA HIS A 96 -2.18 10.05 10.82
C HIS A 96 -3.27 9.24 10.07
N PRO A 97 -4.31 9.86 9.46
CA PRO A 97 -5.25 9.14 8.60
C PRO A 97 -4.59 8.44 7.41
N GLY A 98 -3.59 9.06 6.77
CA GLY A 98 -2.81 8.44 5.70
C GLY A 98 -2.08 7.18 6.17
N ARG A 99 -1.48 7.21 7.35
CA ARG A 99 -0.83 6.03 7.96
C ARG A 99 -1.83 4.90 8.23
N ILE A 100 -3.03 5.24 8.74
CA ILE A 100 -4.10 4.26 8.95
C ILE A 100 -4.52 3.65 7.60
N PHE A 101 -4.69 4.48 6.57
CA PHE A 101 -4.99 4.01 5.22
C PHE A 101 -3.96 3.00 4.71
N LEU A 102 -2.66 3.29 4.84
CA LEU A 102 -1.58 2.37 4.43
C LEU A 102 -1.67 1.04 5.18
N GLY A 103 -1.79 1.10 6.50
CA GLY A 103 -1.88 -0.09 7.34
C GLY A 103 -3.08 -0.97 6.97
N LEU A 104 -4.26 -0.37 6.78
CA LEU A 104 -5.48 -1.08 6.40
C LEU A 104 -5.38 -1.65 4.98
N THR A 105 -4.81 -0.92 4.02
CA THR A 105 -4.64 -1.41 2.65
C THR A 105 -3.78 -2.69 2.64
N VAL A 106 -2.67 -2.68 3.34
CA VAL A 106 -1.79 -3.85 3.43
C VAL A 106 -2.42 -4.96 4.28
N TYR A 107 -3.19 -4.62 5.31
CA TYR A 107 -3.99 -5.61 6.04
C TYR A 107 -4.95 -6.35 5.11
N PHE A 108 -5.78 -5.62 4.32
CA PHE A 108 -6.73 -6.21 3.38
C PHE A 108 -6.05 -7.02 2.27
N ARG A 109 -4.85 -6.66 1.87
CA ARG A 109 -4.05 -7.47 0.95
C ARG A 109 -3.78 -8.86 1.52
N HIS A 110 -3.56 -9.00 2.82
CA HIS A 110 -3.28 -10.28 3.46
C HIS A 110 -4.55 -11.01 3.94
N ALA A 111 -5.43 -10.32 4.62
CA ALA A 111 -6.65 -10.89 5.21
C ALA A 111 -7.79 -11.09 4.20
N GLY A 112 -7.79 -10.30 3.12
CA GLY A 112 -8.91 -10.18 2.19
C GLY A 112 -9.73 -8.93 2.46
N ALA A 113 -10.57 -8.56 1.49
CA ALA A 113 -11.33 -7.31 1.50
C ALA A 113 -12.85 -7.55 1.56
N GLN A 114 -13.31 -8.63 2.18
CA GLN A 114 -14.74 -8.95 2.25
C GLN A 114 -15.52 -7.87 2.99
N THR A 115 -16.70 -7.55 2.45
CA THR A 115 -17.59 -6.53 3.03
C THR A 115 -18.08 -7.01 4.38
N GLY A 116 -17.80 -6.25 5.43
CA GLY A 116 -18.18 -6.60 6.82
C GLY A 116 -16.99 -7.08 7.68
N ASP A 117 -15.87 -7.43 7.08
CA ASP A 117 -14.72 -7.99 7.80
C ASP A 117 -13.85 -6.86 8.41
N THR A 118 -14.43 -6.17 9.39
CA THR A 118 -13.69 -5.29 10.32
C THR A 118 -13.49 -5.97 11.68
N ASP A 119 -13.97 -7.22 11.82
CA ASP A 119 -13.77 -8.01 13.01
C ASP A 119 -12.28 -8.29 13.18
N GLY A 120 -11.73 -7.89 14.31
CA GLY A 120 -10.29 -7.96 14.60
C GLY A 120 -9.51 -6.66 14.33
N LEU A 121 -10.10 -5.66 13.66
CA LEU A 121 -9.45 -4.35 13.50
C LEU A 121 -9.73 -3.46 14.71
N PRO A 122 -8.71 -2.69 15.19
CA PRO A 122 -8.91 -1.78 16.31
C PRO A 122 -9.97 -0.71 15.98
N GLN A 123 -11.04 -0.64 16.76
CA GLN A 123 -12.12 0.35 16.58
C GLN A 123 -11.59 1.79 16.55
N GLN A 124 -10.52 2.07 17.30
CA GLN A 124 -9.87 3.38 17.32
C GLN A 124 -9.27 3.76 15.96
N MET A 125 -8.81 2.80 15.16
CA MET A 125 -8.32 3.06 13.79
C MET A 125 -9.49 3.34 12.86
N LEU A 126 -10.56 2.55 12.94
CA LEU A 126 -11.75 2.73 12.11
C LEU A 126 -12.46 4.07 12.37
N ALA A 127 -12.42 4.57 13.61
CA ALA A 127 -12.98 5.87 13.97
C ALA A 127 -12.19 7.07 13.39
N ARG A 128 -10.97 6.86 12.91
CA ARG A 128 -10.07 7.90 12.41
C ARG A 128 -9.86 7.88 10.90
N ILE A 129 -10.56 7.01 10.19
CA ILE A 129 -10.55 6.94 8.73
C ILE A 129 -11.96 7.19 8.20
N ASP A 130 -12.10 8.00 7.17
CA ASP A 130 -13.38 8.23 6.53
C ASP A 130 -13.83 7.05 5.65
N ARG A 131 -15.12 7.05 5.27
CA ARG A 131 -15.71 5.96 4.48
C ARG A 131 -15.07 5.83 3.08
N ARG A 132 -14.70 6.96 2.45
CA ARG A 132 -14.05 6.96 1.13
C ARG A 132 -12.68 6.28 1.23
N ALA A 133 -11.86 6.69 2.18
CA ALA A 133 -10.53 6.13 2.39
C ALA A 133 -10.59 4.63 2.76
N LEU A 134 -11.55 4.23 3.61
CA LEU A 134 -11.75 2.82 3.96
C LEU A 134 -12.18 1.98 2.73
N LYS A 135 -13.10 2.50 1.90
CA LYS A 135 -13.50 1.83 0.65
C LYS A 135 -12.32 1.68 -0.30
N ARG A 136 -11.52 2.74 -0.46
CA ARG A 136 -10.30 2.70 -1.29
C ARG A 136 -9.28 1.71 -0.76
N ALA A 137 -9.04 1.67 0.55
CA ALA A 137 -8.13 0.70 1.17
C ALA A 137 -8.54 -0.76 0.87
N ARG A 138 -9.84 -1.05 0.87
CA ARG A 138 -10.36 -2.37 0.50
C ARG A 138 -10.17 -2.70 -0.98
N ILE A 139 -10.51 -1.76 -1.87
CA ILE A 139 -10.34 -1.95 -3.33
C ILE A 139 -8.88 -2.20 -3.66
N ILE A 140 -7.99 -1.33 -3.20
CA ILE A 140 -6.56 -1.42 -3.47
C ILE A 140 -5.97 -2.68 -2.81
N GLY A 141 -6.32 -2.96 -1.56
CA GLY A 141 -5.89 -4.18 -0.86
C GLY A 141 -6.33 -5.46 -1.57
N GLY A 142 -7.56 -5.49 -2.10
CA GLY A 142 -8.08 -6.59 -2.93
C GLY A 142 -7.30 -6.74 -4.25
N ALA A 143 -7.02 -5.64 -4.94
CA ALA A 143 -6.21 -5.64 -6.17
C ALA A 143 -4.78 -6.15 -5.89
N LEU A 144 -4.13 -5.66 -4.84
CA LEU A 144 -2.80 -6.11 -4.44
C LEU A 144 -2.80 -7.61 -4.06
N ARG A 145 -3.87 -8.09 -3.41
CA ARG A 145 -4.03 -9.52 -3.12
C ARG A 145 -4.08 -10.33 -4.41
N ALA A 146 -4.91 -9.93 -5.37
CA ALA A 146 -5.02 -10.59 -6.67
C ALA A 146 -3.67 -10.60 -7.42
N ALA A 147 -2.99 -9.45 -7.48
CA ALA A 147 -1.68 -9.34 -8.10
C ALA A 147 -0.66 -10.31 -7.50
N HIS A 148 -0.57 -10.37 -6.17
CA HIS A 148 0.34 -11.30 -5.50
C HIS A 148 -0.04 -12.79 -5.65
N MET A 149 -1.31 -13.09 -5.88
CA MET A 149 -1.75 -14.46 -6.20
C MET A 149 -1.36 -14.85 -7.64
N ILE A 150 -1.47 -13.93 -8.59
CA ILE A 150 -1.12 -14.13 -10.00
C ILE A 150 0.40 -14.25 -10.16
N SER A 151 1.16 -13.30 -9.59
CA SER A 151 2.60 -13.20 -9.78
C SER A 151 3.44 -14.06 -8.83
N ILE A 152 2.83 -14.56 -7.75
CA ILE A 152 3.54 -15.21 -6.62
C ILE A 152 4.63 -14.27 -6.04
N GLY A 153 4.47 -12.96 -6.23
CA GLY A 153 5.45 -11.93 -5.84
C GLY A 153 6.69 -11.84 -6.73
N MET A 154 6.63 -12.41 -7.93
CA MET A 154 7.70 -12.35 -8.94
C MET A 154 7.49 -11.16 -9.88
N PRO A 155 8.53 -10.39 -10.22
CA PRO A 155 8.43 -9.31 -11.20
C PRO A 155 8.21 -9.85 -12.61
N GLY A 156 7.64 -9.01 -13.49
CA GLY A 156 7.46 -9.26 -14.91
C GLY A 156 6.23 -10.12 -15.27
N ILE A 157 5.45 -10.58 -14.28
CA ILE A 157 4.26 -11.44 -14.53
C ILE A 157 2.99 -10.61 -14.62
N ILE A 158 2.82 -9.61 -13.75
CA ILE A 158 1.59 -8.80 -13.73
C ILE A 158 1.49 -7.85 -14.92
N ASP A 159 2.59 -7.48 -15.55
CA ASP A 159 2.62 -6.62 -16.73
C ASP A 159 1.86 -7.23 -17.93
N GLU A 160 1.71 -8.56 -17.95
CA GLU A 160 0.92 -9.27 -18.96
C GLU A 160 -0.60 -9.26 -18.65
N THR A 161 -1.00 -8.70 -17.53
CA THR A 161 -2.40 -8.68 -17.07
C THR A 161 -2.98 -7.27 -17.07
N GLN A 162 -4.29 -7.18 -17.30
CA GLN A 162 -5.01 -5.91 -17.24
C GLN A 162 -5.91 -5.88 -16.00
N LEU A 163 -5.96 -4.72 -15.37
CA LEU A 163 -6.83 -4.43 -14.24
C LEU A 163 -7.88 -3.41 -14.67
N ALA A 164 -9.15 -3.77 -14.53
CA ALA A 164 -10.26 -2.88 -14.83
C ALA A 164 -11.20 -2.76 -13.62
N TYR A 165 -11.72 -1.56 -13.41
CA TYR A 165 -12.78 -1.33 -12.45
C TYR A 165 -14.13 -1.61 -13.11
N SER A 166 -14.90 -2.52 -12.52
CA SER A 166 -16.32 -2.71 -12.86
C SER A 166 -17.13 -2.26 -11.64
N GLY A 167 -17.83 -1.14 -11.78
CA GLY A 167 -18.65 -0.53 -10.73
C GLY A 167 -19.76 -1.41 -10.19
#